data_22021ea3b1e1a379140032430d44b969
#
_entry.id   22021ea3b1e1a379140032430d44b969
#
_cell.length_a   1.000
_cell.length_b   1.000
_cell.length_c   1.000
_cell.angle_alpha   90.00
_cell.angle_beta   90.00
_cell.angle_gamma   90.00
#
_symmetry.space_group_name_H-M   'P 1'
#
loop_
_entity.id
_entity.type
_entity.pdbx_description
1 polymer ?
#
loop_
_entity_poly.entity_id
_entity_poly.type
_entity_poly.pdbx_seq_one_letter_code
_entity_poly.pdbx_strand_id
1 'polypeptide(L)'
;AIKGNDVDISRDVIISSARQGLTKAIAILGLKRSDYVGMPDYVGHCIIDFIGRKATPVPIKFLPQKYASAVLLYDQWGWQKTSIARLELKKKYQNIRIIWDRVDSLPLSFGDEAVNSENEADIQIFSLSKTLGAGGGGLVWIAGKGWLQQGTCLDASLIDGLSNILNDANLNKQFYSKIDGFIRNECICNTPNLDKWLRNNNINTATKKENSLRRDRIKIFDSTIMKSLPNWMQNQIRNDMLPAPGIFPIAVNGDIDIIAKDIYAKFRVGIPSVYHFNFNDSYLNPGWRKVLAIPLHSEIETSLLVNIVRYMHDNSIFVNNCTR
;
A
#
# COMPACT_ATOMS: atom_id res chain seq x y z
N ALA A 1 -13.51 30.47 1.87
CA ALA A 1 -12.55 29.47 1.42
C ALA A 1 -11.38 29.50 2.40
N ILE A 2 -11.35 28.57 3.37
CA ILE A 2 -10.23 28.39 4.28
C ILE A 2 -9.14 27.71 3.45
N LYS A 3 -8.01 28.40 3.28
CA LYS A 3 -6.82 27.80 2.66
C LYS A 3 -6.40 26.64 3.57
N GLY A 4 -6.53 25.40 3.09
CA GLY A 4 -6.04 24.22 3.80
C GLY A 4 -4.56 24.43 4.14
N ASN A 5 -4.26 24.49 5.44
CA ASN A 5 -2.88 24.50 5.90
C ASN A 5 -2.30 23.14 5.53
N ASP A 6 -1.31 23.12 4.63
CA ASP A 6 -0.48 21.95 4.38
C ASP A 6 0.08 21.50 5.73
N VAL A 7 -0.46 20.44 6.32
CA VAL A 7 0.08 19.86 7.55
C VAL A 7 1.43 19.28 7.18
N ASP A 8 2.49 19.96 7.58
CA ASP A 8 3.85 19.48 7.34
C ASP A 8 4.05 18.18 8.15
N ILE A 9 4.38 17.09 7.46
CA ILE A 9 4.69 15.81 8.10
C ILE A 9 6.06 15.96 8.75
N SER A 10 6.05 16.23 10.06
CA SER A 10 7.29 16.37 10.85
C SER A 10 8.00 15.01 10.99
N ARG A 11 9.31 15.06 11.26
CA ARG A 11 10.10 13.83 11.50
C ARG A 11 9.61 13.02 12.69
N ASP A 12 9.00 13.68 13.68
CA ASP A 12 8.55 13.08 14.94
C ASP A 12 7.39 12.08 14.76
N VAL A 13 6.71 12.11 13.62
CA VAL A 13 5.61 11.18 13.31
C VAL A 13 6.04 10.01 12.42
N ILE A 14 7.30 9.98 12.00
CA ILE A 14 7.82 8.91 11.14
C ILE A 14 8.25 7.73 12.00
N ILE A 15 7.61 6.59 11.80
CA ILE A 15 8.02 5.32 12.41
C ILE A 15 8.91 4.52 11.46
N SER A 16 9.63 3.52 11.95
CA SER A 16 10.64 2.78 11.17
C SER A 16 10.08 2.08 9.94
N SER A 17 8.85 1.60 9.99
CA SER A 17 8.19 0.93 8.87
C SER A 17 6.67 0.88 9.03
N ALA A 18 5.96 0.71 7.92
CA ALA A 18 4.51 0.48 7.94
C ALA A 18 4.12 -0.82 8.69
N ARG A 19 4.99 -1.85 8.70
CA ARG A 19 4.77 -3.07 9.49
C ARG A 19 4.76 -2.78 10.98
N GLN A 20 5.67 -1.94 11.45
CA GLN A 20 5.61 -1.44 12.82
C GLN A 20 4.32 -0.65 13.08
N GLY A 21 3.87 0.13 12.08
CA GLY A 21 2.57 0.81 12.13
C GLY A 21 1.41 -0.15 12.36
N LEU A 22 1.41 -1.30 11.69
CA LEU A 22 0.39 -2.34 11.91
C LEU A 22 0.47 -2.92 13.34
N THR A 23 1.65 -3.20 13.85
CA THR A 23 1.83 -3.65 15.24
C THR A 23 1.29 -2.64 16.25
N LYS A 24 1.58 -1.35 16.03
CA LYS A 24 1.06 -0.26 16.87
C LYS A 24 -0.47 -0.15 16.74
N ALA A 25 -1.02 -0.28 15.53
CA ALA A 25 -2.46 -0.25 15.29
C ALA A 25 -3.19 -1.35 16.09
N ILE A 26 -2.68 -2.57 16.05
CA ILE A 26 -3.23 -3.70 16.83
C ILE A 26 -3.20 -3.40 18.33
N ALA A 27 -2.09 -2.85 18.82
CA ALA A 27 -1.94 -2.49 20.23
C ALA A 27 -2.87 -1.35 20.65
N ILE A 28 -3.01 -0.30 19.83
CA ILE A 28 -3.89 0.85 20.07
C ILE A 28 -5.36 0.42 20.13
N LEU A 29 -5.76 -0.52 19.25
CA LEU A 29 -7.12 -1.07 19.25
C LEU A 29 -7.34 -2.10 20.38
N GLY A 30 -6.30 -2.46 21.14
CA GLY A 30 -6.38 -3.43 22.24
C GLY A 30 -6.70 -4.85 21.78
N LEU A 31 -6.40 -5.20 20.52
CA LEU A 31 -6.69 -6.52 19.94
C LEU A 31 -5.85 -7.60 20.61
N LYS A 32 -6.50 -8.73 20.90
CA LYS A 32 -5.93 -9.90 21.58
C LYS A 32 -5.98 -11.13 20.65
N ARG A 33 -5.28 -12.18 21.03
CA ARG A 33 -5.23 -13.43 20.29
C ARG A 33 -6.60 -14.06 20.00
N SER A 34 -7.58 -13.81 20.86
CA SER A 34 -8.97 -14.25 20.69
C SER A 34 -9.78 -13.41 19.73
N ASP A 35 -9.29 -12.24 19.33
CA ASP A 35 -10.00 -11.32 18.46
C ASP A 35 -9.80 -11.68 17.00
N TYR A 36 -10.88 -11.70 16.23
CA TYR A 36 -10.82 -11.95 14.80
C TYR A 36 -10.64 -10.65 14.02
N VAL A 37 -9.65 -10.65 13.14
CA VAL A 37 -9.37 -9.55 12.21
C VAL A 37 -9.64 -10.01 10.78
N GLY A 38 -10.67 -9.44 10.17
CA GLY A 38 -11.02 -9.70 8.77
C GLY A 38 -9.97 -9.12 7.83
N MET A 39 -9.58 -9.88 6.81
CA MET A 39 -8.58 -9.45 5.82
C MET A 39 -9.04 -9.76 4.41
N PRO A 40 -8.57 -9.00 3.38
CA PRO A 40 -8.76 -9.37 1.99
C PRO A 40 -8.16 -10.75 1.67
N ASP A 41 -8.72 -11.46 0.68
CA ASP A 41 -8.25 -12.80 0.29
C ASP A 41 -6.79 -12.79 -0.21
N TYR A 42 -6.39 -11.72 -0.93
CA TYR A 42 -5.03 -11.55 -1.44
C TYR A 42 -4.35 -10.39 -0.71
N VAL A 43 -3.70 -10.73 0.37
CA VAL A 43 -2.86 -9.82 1.16
C VAL A 43 -1.48 -10.44 1.34
N GLY A 44 -0.44 -9.64 1.50
CA GLY A 44 0.93 -10.13 1.66
C GLY A 44 1.10 -11.01 2.90
N HIS A 45 1.84 -12.12 2.78
CA HIS A 45 2.12 -13.04 3.90
C HIS A 45 2.63 -12.33 5.15
N CYS A 46 3.46 -11.29 4.98
CA CYS A 46 3.96 -10.52 6.11
C CYS A 46 2.84 -9.86 6.93
N ILE A 47 1.73 -9.45 6.32
CA ILE A 47 0.58 -8.88 7.02
C ILE A 47 -0.13 -9.95 7.85
N ILE A 48 -0.32 -11.14 7.26
CA ILE A 48 -0.91 -12.30 7.95
C ILE A 48 -0.08 -12.66 9.18
N ASP A 49 1.23 -12.74 9.04
CA ASP A 49 2.15 -13.07 10.12
C ASP A 49 2.09 -12.04 11.25
N PHE A 50 2.10 -10.75 10.91
CA PHE A 50 2.04 -9.67 11.91
C PHE A 50 0.74 -9.67 12.68
N ILE A 51 -0.40 -9.80 12.02
CA ILE A 51 -1.70 -9.92 12.68
C ILE A 51 -1.73 -11.20 13.50
N GLY A 52 -1.29 -12.33 12.92
CA GLY A 52 -1.28 -13.64 13.55
C GLY A 52 -0.47 -13.76 14.85
N ARG A 53 0.45 -12.82 15.10
CA ARG A 53 1.19 -12.76 16.37
C ARG A 53 0.35 -12.22 17.55
N LYS A 54 -0.64 -11.39 17.27
CA LYS A 54 -1.39 -10.63 18.28
C LYS A 54 -2.89 -10.85 18.23
N ALA A 55 -3.45 -11.23 17.09
CA ALA A 55 -4.88 -11.46 16.85
C ALA A 55 -5.05 -12.67 15.91
N THR A 56 -6.27 -13.08 15.61
CA THR A 56 -6.57 -14.17 14.68
C THR A 56 -6.98 -13.62 13.30
N PRO A 57 -6.12 -13.72 12.26
CA PRO A 57 -6.46 -13.29 10.92
C PRO A 57 -7.46 -14.25 10.26
N VAL A 58 -8.50 -13.68 9.62
CA VAL A 58 -9.54 -14.45 8.93
C VAL A 58 -9.89 -13.72 7.62
N PRO A 59 -10.04 -14.42 6.47
CA PRO A 59 -10.58 -13.78 5.27
C PRO A 59 -11.95 -13.15 5.54
N ILE A 60 -12.19 -11.93 5.04
CA ILE A 60 -13.44 -11.17 5.33
C ILE A 60 -14.69 -11.98 5.00
N LYS A 61 -14.68 -12.80 3.95
CA LYS A 61 -15.81 -13.65 3.56
C LYS A 61 -16.18 -14.70 4.62
N PHE A 62 -15.22 -15.12 5.46
CA PHE A 62 -15.41 -16.10 6.54
C PHE A 62 -15.42 -15.46 7.93
N LEU A 63 -15.34 -14.13 8.01
CA LEU A 63 -15.33 -13.42 9.29
C LEU A 63 -16.67 -13.58 10.01
N PRO A 64 -16.70 -14.23 11.20
CA PRO A 64 -17.94 -14.42 11.94
C PRO A 64 -18.41 -13.07 12.51
N GLN A 65 -19.65 -12.66 12.19
CA GLN A 65 -20.16 -11.35 12.58
C GLN A 65 -20.09 -11.11 14.09
N LYS A 66 -20.41 -12.12 14.90
CA LYS A 66 -20.42 -12.05 16.37
C LYS A 66 -19.03 -11.82 16.98
N TYR A 67 -17.96 -12.26 16.31
CA TYR A 67 -16.59 -12.25 16.85
C TYR A 67 -15.67 -11.30 16.07
N ALA A 68 -16.20 -10.56 15.12
CA ALA A 68 -15.45 -9.61 14.34
C ALA A 68 -15.04 -8.42 15.22
N SER A 69 -13.76 -8.27 15.52
CA SER A 69 -13.23 -7.18 16.33
C SER A 69 -12.68 -6.05 15.46
N ALA A 70 -12.04 -6.39 14.34
CA ALA A 70 -11.53 -5.43 13.38
C ALA A 70 -11.54 -6.00 11.95
N VAL A 71 -11.40 -5.10 10.97
CA VAL A 71 -11.06 -5.45 9.59
C VAL A 71 -9.85 -4.65 9.15
N LEU A 72 -8.96 -5.31 8.41
CA LEU A 72 -7.91 -4.65 7.65
C LEU A 72 -8.43 -4.43 6.24
N LEU A 73 -8.52 -3.17 5.82
CA LEU A 73 -8.78 -2.79 4.43
C LEU A 73 -7.46 -2.47 3.76
N TYR A 74 -7.33 -2.83 2.48
CA TYR A 74 -6.11 -2.61 1.73
C TYR A 74 -6.41 -1.87 0.43
N ASP A 75 -5.80 -0.70 0.27
CA ASP A 75 -5.80 0.05 -0.99
C ASP A 75 -4.74 -0.54 -1.91
N GLN A 76 -5.08 -1.63 -2.57
CA GLN A 76 -4.16 -2.35 -3.43
C GLN A 76 -3.56 -1.41 -4.48
N TRP A 77 -2.22 -1.24 -4.42
CA TRP A 77 -1.44 -0.40 -5.32
C TRP A 77 -1.81 1.09 -5.34
N GLY A 78 -2.49 1.56 -4.28
CA GLY A 78 -2.96 2.93 -4.17
C GLY A 78 -4.32 3.20 -4.82
N TRP A 79 -5.03 2.16 -5.27
CA TRP A 79 -6.40 2.26 -5.73
C TRP A 79 -7.37 2.27 -4.56
N GLN A 80 -7.96 3.44 -4.29
CA GLN A 80 -8.88 3.64 -3.16
C GLN A 80 -10.31 3.28 -3.56
N LYS A 81 -10.90 2.34 -2.84
CA LYS A 81 -12.33 2.08 -2.95
C LYS A 81 -13.14 3.22 -2.39
N THR A 82 -14.38 3.38 -2.87
CA THR A 82 -15.27 4.45 -2.42
C THR A 82 -15.65 4.32 -0.94
N SER A 83 -16.13 5.40 -0.36
CA SER A 83 -16.70 5.39 1.01
C SER A 83 -17.86 4.41 1.15
N ILE A 84 -18.59 4.16 0.07
CA ILE A 84 -19.72 3.20 0.05
C ILE A 84 -19.22 1.80 0.42
N ALA A 85 -18.09 1.35 -0.15
CA ALA A 85 -17.51 0.04 0.16
C ALA A 85 -17.17 -0.11 1.66
N ARG A 86 -16.72 0.96 2.31
CA ARG A 86 -16.45 0.97 3.76
C ARG A 86 -17.72 1.01 4.60
N LEU A 87 -18.73 1.77 4.15
CA LEU A 87 -20.03 1.81 4.81
C LEU A 87 -20.75 0.46 4.75
N GLU A 88 -20.62 -0.31 3.68
CA GLU A 88 -21.14 -1.68 3.59
C GLU A 88 -20.58 -2.58 4.70
N LEU A 89 -19.26 -2.48 4.96
CA LEU A 89 -18.64 -3.22 6.06
C LEU A 89 -19.20 -2.81 7.42
N LYS A 90 -19.32 -1.50 7.69
CA LYS A 90 -19.87 -0.98 8.94
C LYS A 90 -21.35 -1.38 9.14
N LYS A 91 -22.12 -1.47 8.06
CA LYS A 91 -23.52 -1.97 8.11
C LYS A 91 -23.56 -3.46 8.43
N LYS A 92 -22.66 -4.27 7.85
CA LYS A 92 -22.62 -5.71 8.10
C LYS A 92 -22.10 -6.04 9.50
N TYR A 93 -21.05 -5.33 9.94
CA TYR A 93 -20.38 -5.57 11.21
C TYR A 93 -20.55 -4.33 12.11
N GLN A 94 -21.51 -4.34 12.99
CA GLN A 94 -21.74 -3.22 13.92
C GLN A 94 -20.52 -3.01 14.81
N ASN A 95 -20.11 -1.75 14.98
CA ASN A 95 -18.96 -1.34 15.81
C ASN A 95 -17.62 -1.97 15.39
N ILE A 96 -17.48 -2.45 14.16
CA ILE A 96 -16.21 -2.98 13.64
C ILE A 96 -15.15 -1.86 13.63
N ARG A 97 -13.97 -2.17 14.12
CA ARG A 97 -12.79 -1.30 13.98
C ARG A 97 -12.18 -1.47 12.59
N ILE A 98 -11.77 -0.37 11.98
CA ILE A 98 -11.18 -0.39 10.65
C ILE A 98 -9.71 0.04 10.73
N ILE A 99 -8.81 -0.89 10.38
CA ILE A 99 -7.41 -0.60 10.06
C ILE A 99 -7.32 -0.45 8.55
N TRP A 100 -7.00 0.74 8.07
CA TRP A 100 -6.88 1.00 6.65
C TRP A 100 -5.42 0.97 6.23
N ASP A 101 -5.02 -0.11 5.59
CA ASP A 101 -3.68 -0.29 5.03
C ASP A 101 -3.58 0.46 3.70
N ARG A 102 -2.92 1.61 3.74
CA ARG A 102 -2.67 2.51 2.62
C ARG A 102 -1.18 2.54 2.23
N VAL A 103 -0.47 1.45 2.47
CA VAL A 103 0.98 1.38 2.26
C VAL A 103 1.43 1.61 0.82
N ASP A 104 0.55 1.41 -0.14
CA ASP A 104 0.79 1.67 -1.56
C ASP A 104 0.25 3.04 -2.02
N SER A 105 -0.49 3.76 -1.14
CA SER A 105 -1.02 5.10 -1.42
C SER A 105 -0.04 6.17 -0.97
N LEU A 106 0.11 7.22 -1.78
CA LEU A 106 0.90 8.38 -1.40
C LEU A 106 0.27 9.08 -0.18
N PRO A 107 1.06 9.48 0.82
CA PRO A 107 0.58 10.27 1.94
C PRO A 107 0.41 11.74 1.49
N LEU A 108 -0.58 12.01 0.63
CA LEU A 108 -0.92 13.38 0.29
C LEU A 108 -1.36 14.10 1.56
N SER A 109 -0.89 15.33 1.72
CA SER A 109 -1.31 16.17 2.83
C SER A 109 -2.83 16.24 2.82
N PHE A 110 -3.41 15.77 3.91
CA PHE A 110 -4.82 15.81 4.11
C PHE A 110 -5.19 17.28 4.38
N GLY A 111 -5.70 17.98 3.34
CA GLY A 111 -6.53 19.15 3.57
C GLY A 111 -7.80 18.72 4.33
N ASP A 112 -8.69 19.67 4.60
CA ASP A 112 -9.92 19.44 5.42
C ASP A 112 -10.80 18.25 5.01
N GLU A 113 -10.58 17.63 3.85
CA GLU A 113 -11.22 16.37 3.44
C GLU A 113 -10.70 15.12 4.19
N ALA A 114 -9.51 15.19 4.82
CA ALA A 114 -9.08 14.14 5.74
C ALA A 114 -9.98 14.06 6.98
N VAL A 115 -10.55 15.19 7.38
CA VAL A 115 -11.53 15.27 8.47
C VAL A 115 -12.78 14.46 8.14
N ASN A 116 -13.20 14.42 6.89
CA ASN A 116 -14.33 13.57 6.46
C ASN A 116 -13.96 12.08 6.39
N SER A 117 -12.68 11.72 6.23
CA SER A 117 -12.21 10.34 6.33
C SER A 117 -12.11 9.84 7.78
N GLU A 118 -12.21 10.73 8.79
CA GLU A 118 -12.21 10.35 10.21
C GLU A 118 -13.33 9.35 10.55
N ASN A 119 -14.48 9.46 9.88
CA ASN A 119 -15.58 8.53 10.06
C ASN A 119 -15.42 7.19 9.32
N GLU A 120 -14.38 7.05 8.49
CA GLU A 120 -14.23 5.90 7.60
C GLU A 120 -13.30 4.82 8.15
N ALA A 121 -12.26 5.20 8.89
CA ALA A 121 -11.31 4.26 9.51
C ALA A 121 -10.86 4.74 10.88
N ASP A 122 -10.60 3.80 11.80
CA ASP A 122 -10.05 4.12 13.12
C ASP A 122 -8.54 4.40 13.04
N ILE A 123 -7.83 3.69 12.16
CA ILE A 123 -6.38 3.85 11.97
C ILE A 123 -6.05 3.73 10.48
N GLN A 124 -5.15 4.58 9.98
CA GLN A 124 -4.59 4.51 8.63
C GLN A 124 -3.07 4.34 8.69
N ILE A 125 -2.52 3.52 7.80
CA ILE A 125 -1.09 3.18 7.77
C ILE A 125 -0.53 3.44 6.38
N PHE A 126 0.60 4.18 6.29
CA PHE A 126 1.28 4.51 5.05
C PHE A 126 2.73 4.01 5.07
N SER A 127 3.32 3.80 3.90
CA SER A 127 4.72 3.40 3.74
C SER A 127 5.48 4.40 2.87
N LEU A 128 6.46 5.06 3.45
CA LEU A 128 7.36 5.95 2.70
C LEU A 128 8.33 5.15 1.80
N SER A 129 8.72 3.96 2.25
CA SER A 129 9.57 3.06 1.48
C SER A 129 8.94 2.63 0.16
N LYS A 130 7.66 2.21 0.19
CA LYS A 130 6.95 1.74 -1.01
C LYS A 130 6.54 2.87 -1.96
N THR A 131 6.23 4.03 -1.40
CA THR A 131 5.63 5.12 -2.19
C THR A 131 6.63 6.15 -2.66
N LEU A 132 7.70 6.38 -1.89
CA LEU A 132 8.69 7.44 -2.14
C LEU A 132 10.14 6.91 -2.26
N GLY A 133 10.35 5.60 -2.22
CA GLY A 133 11.70 5.02 -2.25
C GLY A 133 12.59 5.43 -1.07
N ALA A 134 12.01 5.79 0.07
CA ALA A 134 12.75 6.36 1.20
C ALA A 134 13.66 5.37 1.97
N GLY A 135 13.74 4.10 1.51
CA GLY A 135 14.57 3.07 2.14
C GLY A 135 14.08 2.59 3.52
N GLY A 136 12.95 3.08 3.97
CA GLY A 136 12.29 2.78 5.24
C GLY A 136 11.14 3.74 5.49
N GLY A 137 10.64 3.76 6.72
CA GLY A 137 9.65 4.72 7.18
C GLY A 137 8.19 4.32 6.91
N GLY A 138 7.37 4.65 7.89
CA GLY A 138 5.93 4.57 7.83
C GLY A 138 5.28 5.71 8.58
N LEU A 139 4.00 5.92 8.33
CA LEU A 139 3.17 6.90 9.03
C LEU A 139 1.93 6.18 9.53
N VAL A 140 1.46 6.55 10.71
CA VAL A 140 0.21 6.05 11.28
C VAL A 140 -0.65 7.24 11.67
N TRP A 141 -1.85 7.29 11.14
CA TRP A 141 -2.86 8.27 11.51
C TRP A 141 -3.97 7.60 12.32
N ILE A 142 -4.43 8.26 13.38
CA ILE A 142 -5.43 7.75 14.31
C ILE A 142 -6.61 8.71 14.32
N ALA A 143 -7.83 8.20 14.12
CA ALA A 143 -9.04 8.99 14.17
C ALA A 143 -9.17 9.76 15.49
N GLY A 144 -9.45 11.05 15.40
CA GLY A 144 -9.59 11.95 16.55
C GLY A 144 -8.28 12.28 17.30
N LYS A 145 -7.12 11.75 16.86
CA LYS A 145 -5.81 12.03 17.49
C LYS A 145 -4.75 12.55 16.52
N GLY A 146 -4.94 12.35 15.21
CA GLY A 146 -3.98 12.74 14.19
C GLY A 146 -2.82 11.76 14.04
N TRP A 147 -1.65 12.27 13.61
CA TRP A 147 -0.46 11.47 13.40
C TRP A 147 0.10 10.91 14.69
N LEU A 148 0.41 9.60 14.69
CA LEU A 148 1.05 8.94 15.82
C LEU A 148 2.48 9.46 15.96
N GLN A 149 2.78 10.02 17.14
CA GLN A 149 4.14 10.46 17.48
C GLN A 149 5.08 9.25 17.60
N GLN A 150 6.30 9.41 17.10
CA GLN A 150 7.36 8.44 17.30
C GLN A 150 7.64 8.34 18.79
N GLY A 151 7.54 7.14 19.37
CA GLY A 151 7.99 6.89 20.75
C GLY A 151 9.53 6.91 20.84
N THR A 152 10.04 6.77 22.05
CA THR A 152 11.49 6.64 22.30
C THR A 152 12.10 5.59 21.38
N CYS A 153 13.09 5.99 20.59
CA CYS A 153 13.85 5.11 19.72
C CYS A 153 14.75 4.20 20.58
N LEU A 154 14.89 2.93 20.20
CA LEU A 154 16.00 2.12 20.74
C LEU A 154 17.31 2.73 20.29
N ASP A 155 18.31 2.67 21.14
CA ASP A 155 19.65 3.21 20.86
C ASP A 155 20.19 2.60 19.57
N ALA A 156 20.58 3.46 18.63
CA ALA A 156 21.15 3.03 17.35
C ALA A 156 22.40 2.16 17.56
N SER A 157 23.17 2.40 18.65
CA SER A 157 24.35 1.61 19.00
C SER A 157 24.02 0.14 19.29
N LEU A 158 22.83 -0.14 19.83
CA LEU A 158 22.37 -1.52 20.06
C LEU A 158 22.10 -2.24 18.73
N ILE A 159 21.58 -1.53 17.74
CA ILE A 159 21.30 -2.08 16.40
C ILE A 159 22.60 -2.30 15.65
N ASP A 160 23.54 -1.37 15.72
CA ASP A 160 24.85 -1.52 15.13
C ASP A 160 25.62 -2.69 15.78
N GLY A 161 25.52 -2.83 17.11
CA GLY A 161 26.07 -3.96 17.84
C GLY A 161 25.47 -5.31 17.39
N LEU A 162 24.16 -5.40 17.25
CA LEU A 162 23.47 -6.58 16.73
C LEU A 162 23.81 -6.85 15.26
N SER A 163 23.91 -5.81 14.43
CA SER A 163 24.31 -5.92 13.04
C SER A 163 25.76 -6.41 12.91
N ASN A 164 26.67 -5.97 13.77
CA ASN A 164 28.05 -6.43 13.79
C ASN A 164 28.17 -7.92 14.21
N ILE A 165 27.40 -8.36 15.20
CA ILE A 165 27.31 -9.77 15.60
C ILE A 165 26.77 -10.63 14.46
N LEU A 166 25.79 -10.11 13.68
CA LEU A 166 25.17 -10.80 12.57
C LEU A 166 26.05 -10.86 11.30
N ASN A 167 27.01 -9.94 11.20
CA ASN A 167 28.01 -9.94 10.11
C ASN A 167 29.16 -10.92 10.36
N ASP A 168 29.17 -11.60 11.50
CA ASP A 168 30.15 -12.64 11.75
C ASP A 168 29.93 -13.82 10.78
N ALA A 169 30.97 -14.13 10.00
CA ALA A 169 30.94 -14.99 8.82
C ALA A 169 30.45 -16.45 9.06
N ASN A 170 30.24 -16.84 10.31
CA ASN A 170 29.81 -18.17 10.71
C ASN A 170 28.30 -18.33 10.91
N LEU A 171 27.50 -17.27 10.75
CA LEU A 171 26.06 -17.35 10.91
C LEU A 171 25.36 -17.77 9.61
N ASN A 172 24.50 -18.77 9.71
CA ASN A 172 23.71 -19.26 8.59
C ASN A 172 22.84 -18.14 7.99
N LYS A 173 22.89 -17.97 6.67
CA LYS A 173 22.18 -16.94 5.91
C LYS A 173 20.66 -16.89 6.20
N GLN A 174 20.03 -18.02 6.53
CA GLN A 174 18.63 -18.07 6.94
C GLN A 174 18.40 -17.46 8.32
N PHE A 175 19.35 -17.65 9.25
CA PHE A 175 19.27 -17.06 10.58
C PHE A 175 19.44 -15.56 10.51
N TYR A 176 20.39 -15.09 9.69
CA TYR A 176 20.59 -13.67 9.39
C TYR A 176 19.32 -13.01 8.86
N SER A 177 18.68 -13.61 7.84
CA SER A 177 17.44 -13.10 7.26
C SER A 177 16.28 -13.00 8.28
N LYS A 178 16.17 -13.95 9.20
CA LYS A 178 15.14 -13.94 10.25
C LYS A 178 15.39 -12.85 11.28
N ILE A 179 16.64 -12.67 11.71
CA ILE A 179 17.00 -11.63 12.68
C ILE A 179 16.95 -10.24 12.06
N ASP A 180 17.44 -10.06 10.83
CA ASP A 180 17.30 -8.81 10.10
C ASP A 180 15.82 -8.44 9.92
N GLY A 181 14.98 -9.42 9.57
CA GLY A 181 13.53 -9.23 9.54
C GLY A 181 12.94 -8.83 10.90
N PHE A 182 13.40 -9.42 11.99
CA PHE A 182 12.97 -9.06 13.34
C PHE A 182 13.41 -7.64 13.71
N ILE A 183 14.67 -7.29 13.52
CA ILE A 183 15.21 -5.97 13.80
C ILE A 183 14.45 -4.89 13.04
N ARG A 184 14.27 -5.08 11.72
CA ARG A 184 13.56 -4.10 10.87
C ARG A 184 12.07 -3.94 11.22
N ASN A 185 11.44 -4.98 11.74
CA ASN A 185 10.01 -5.00 11.97
C ASN A 185 9.61 -4.65 13.42
N GLU A 186 10.44 -4.98 14.38
CA GLU A 186 10.17 -4.77 15.81
C GLU A 186 10.89 -3.54 16.38
N CYS A 187 11.99 -3.11 15.76
CA CYS A 187 12.75 -1.95 16.22
C CYS A 187 12.11 -0.62 15.80
N ILE A 188 12.15 0.35 16.68
CA ILE A 188 11.56 1.68 16.53
C ILE A 188 12.51 2.64 15.77
N CYS A 189 13.72 2.21 15.47
CA CYS A 189 14.75 3.05 14.85
C CYS A 189 14.54 3.26 13.36
N ASN A 190 14.88 4.47 12.92
CA ASN A 190 15.00 4.75 11.49
C ASN A 190 16.20 4.00 10.90
N THR A 191 16.05 3.49 9.69
CA THR A 191 17.20 2.93 8.99
C THR A 191 18.14 4.05 8.55
N PRO A 192 19.48 3.80 8.43
CA PRO A 192 20.43 4.80 7.90
C PRO A 192 20.01 5.35 6.53
N ASN A 193 19.41 4.51 5.70
CA ASN A 193 18.89 4.92 4.38
C ASN A 193 17.72 5.91 4.52
N LEU A 194 16.80 5.69 5.44
CA LEU A 194 15.70 6.61 5.72
C LEU A 194 16.23 7.95 6.22
N ASP A 195 17.18 7.94 7.17
CA ASP A 195 17.77 9.18 7.70
C ASP A 195 18.51 9.97 6.62
N LYS A 196 19.24 9.29 5.74
CA LYS A 196 19.89 9.91 4.58
C LYS A 196 18.84 10.51 3.63
N TRP A 197 17.76 9.80 3.37
CA TRP A 197 16.69 10.26 2.51
C TRP A 197 16.01 11.51 3.09
N LEU A 198 15.67 11.50 4.40
CA LEU A 198 15.02 12.61 5.10
C LEU A 198 15.87 13.86 5.23
N ARG A 199 17.21 13.73 5.20
CA ARG A 199 18.11 14.91 5.17
C ARG A 199 18.02 15.64 3.84
N ASN A 200 17.78 14.91 2.75
CA ASN A 200 17.81 15.44 1.38
C ASN A 200 16.43 15.72 0.79
N ASN A 201 15.36 15.29 1.46
CA ASN A 201 14.00 15.38 0.92
C ASN A 201 13.01 15.88 1.98
N ASN A 202 12.06 16.70 1.53
CA ASN A 202 10.85 16.99 2.28
C ASN A 202 9.73 16.04 1.79
N ILE A 203 9.02 15.40 2.72
CA ILE A 203 8.00 14.37 2.40
C ILE A 203 6.88 14.94 1.54
N ASN A 204 6.36 16.13 1.90
CA ASN A 204 5.26 16.74 1.16
C ASN A 204 5.65 17.08 -0.29
N THR A 205 6.85 17.63 -0.47
CA THR A 205 7.39 17.94 -1.81
C THR A 205 7.61 16.67 -2.62
N ALA A 206 8.21 15.64 -2.02
CA ALA A 206 8.43 14.36 -2.68
C ALA A 206 7.11 13.67 -3.06
N THR A 207 6.11 13.72 -2.18
CA THR A 207 4.76 13.18 -2.43
C THR A 207 4.07 13.90 -3.58
N LYS A 208 4.09 15.23 -3.60
CA LYS A 208 3.50 16.03 -4.70
C LYS A 208 4.19 15.72 -6.05
N LYS A 209 5.52 15.63 -6.05
CA LYS A 209 6.31 15.28 -7.25
C LYS A 209 5.98 13.87 -7.76
N GLU A 210 5.96 12.89 -6.88
CA GLU A 210 5.61 11.51 -7.23
C GLU A 210 4.17 11.40 -7.74
N ASN A 211 3.22 12.10 -7.11
CA ASN A 211 1.83 12.12 -7.55
C ASN A 211 1.68 12.69 -8.96
N SER A 212 2.33 13.81 -9.25
CA SER A 212 2.33 14.42 -10.60
C SER A 212 2.90 13.45 -11.64
N LEU A 213 4.03 12.80 -11.35
CA LEU A 213 4.66 11.83 -12.24
C LEU A 213 3.73 10.65 -12.55
N ARG A 214 3.07 10.07 -11.52
CA ARG A 214 2.15 8.96 -11.70
C ARG A 214 0.95 9.36 -12.55
N ARG A 215 0.40 10.57 -12.35
CA ARG A 215 -0.69 11.12 -13.17
C ARG A 215 -0.29 11.28 -14.62
N ASP A 216 0.92 11.79 -14.88
CA ASP A 216 1.43 11.92 -16.25
C ASP A 216 1.62 10.56 -16.92
N ARG A 217 2.07 9.56 -16.18
CA ARG A 217 2.22 8.20 -16.70
C ARG A 217 0.90 7.49 -16.97
N ILE A 218 -0.16 7.78 -16.20
CA ILE A 218 -1.50 7.28 -16.50
C ILE A 218 -1.98 7.74 -17.88
N LYS A 219 -1.59 8.93 -18.33
CA LYS A 219 -1.95 9.46 -19.67
C LYS A 219 -1.33 8.68 -20.84
N ILE A 220 -0.34 7.81 -20.58
CA ILE A 220 0.25 6.94 -21.60
C ILE A 220 -0.75 5.87 -22.05
N PHE A 221 -1.69 5.48 -21.18
CA PHE A 221 -2.74 4.54 -21.52
C PHE A 221 -3.83 5.25 -22.31
N ASP A 222 -4.23 4.63 -23.42
CA ASP A 222 -5.23 5.19 -24.33
C ASP A 222 -6.65 5.20 -23.73
N SER A 223 -7.56 5.86 -24.47
CA SER A 223 -8.96 5.98 -24.05
C SER A 223 -9.68 4.63 -23.99
N THR A 224 -9.25 3.62 -24.75
CA THR A 224 -9.86 2.29 -24.77
C THR A 224 -9.55 1.56 -23.48
N ILE A 225 -8.28 1.56 -23.05
CA ILE A 225 -7.85 0.98 -21.78
C ILE A 225 -8.54 1.71 -20.62
N MET A 226 -8.57 3.05 -20.66
CA MET A 226 -9.20 3.85 -19.62
C MET A 226 -10.70 3.57 -19.48
N LYS A 227 -11.42 3.38 -20.58
CA LYS A 227 -12.86 3.04 -20.58
C LYS A 227 -13.14 1.63 -20.09
N SER A 228 -12.17 0.72 -20.15
CA SER A 228 -12.32 -0.64 -19.63
C SER A 228 -12.25 -0.73 -18.09
N LEU A 229 -11.77 0.31 -17.42
CA LEU A 229 -11.71 0.36 -15.97
C LEU A 229 -13.10 0.58 -15.35
N PRO A 230 -13.37 0.03 -14.14
CA PRO A 230 -14.57 0.35 -13.39
C PRO A 230 -14.69 1.86 -13.09
N ASN A 231 -15.91 2.34 -12.95
CA ASN A 231 -16.19 3.76 -12.73
C ASN A 231 -15.45 4.33 -11.51
N TRP A 232 -15.34 3.58 -10.41
CA TRP A 232 -14.64 4.04 -9.22
C TRP A 232 -13.14 4.30 -9.48
N MET A 233 -12.50 3.46 -10.32
CA MET A 233 -11.10 3.66 -10.73
C MET A 233 -10.98 4.87 -11.68
N GLN A 234 -11.88 5.00 -12.66
CA GLN A 234 -11.92 6.18 -13.53
C GLN A 234 -12.10 7.47 -12.73
N ASN A 235 -12.97 7.46 -11.71
CA ASN A 235 -13.20 8.61 -10.85
C ASN A 235 -11.95 8.99 -10.03
N GLN A 236 -11.20 8.01 -9.52
CA GLN A 236 -9.92 8.30 -8.85
C GLN A 236 -8.91 8.98 -9.79
N ILE A 237 -8.83 8.54 -11.06
CA ILE A 237 -7.95 9.15 -12.04
C ILE A 237 -8.36 10.59 -12.35
N ARG A 238 -9.66 10.86 -12.45
CA ARG A 238 -10.20 12.20 -12.75
C ARG A 238 -10.14 13.17 -11.57
N ASN A 239 -10.13 12.64 -10.36
CA ASN A 239 -10.12 13.45 -9.14
C ASN A 239 -8.68 13.75 -8.70
N ASP A 240 -8.24 14.99 -8.93
CA ASP A 240 -6.88 15.43 -8.61
C ASP A 240 -6.60 15.49 -7.10
N MET A 241 -7.63 15.50 -6.26
CA MET A 241 -7.49 15.49 -4.80
C MET A 241 -7.12 14.09 -4.26
N LEU A 242 -7.42 13.02 -5.01
CA LEU A 242 -7.04 11.66 -4.63
C LEU A 242 -5.62 11.34 -5.09
N PRO A 243 -4.84 10.53 -4.31
CA PRO A 243 -3.52 10.11 -4.74
C PRO A 243 -3.60 9.26 -6.01
N ALA A 244 -2.67 9.49 -6.93
CA ALA A 244 -2.52 8.61 -8.09
C ALA A 244 -2.01 7.23 -7.65
N PRO A 245 -2.53 6.13 -8.24
CA PRO A 245 -2.06 4.78 -7.92
C PRO A 245 -0.60 4.58 -8.31
N GLY A 246 0.08 3.66 -7.63
CA GLY A 246 1.48 3.32 -7.92
C GLY A 246 1.65 2.26 -8.99
N ILE A 247 0.60 1.47 -9.25
CA ILE A 247 0.58 0.39 -10.25
C ILE A 247 -0.75 0.41 -11.00
N PHE A 248 -0.69 0.22 -12.31
CA PHE A 248 -1.86 0.14 -13.18
C PHE A 248 -2.18 -1.33 -13.49
N PRO A 249 -3.38 -1.85 -13.11
CA PRO A 249 -3.79 -3.21 -13.41
C PRO A 249 -4.34 -3.31 -14.83
N ILE A 250 -3.79 -4.21 -15.64
CA ILE A 250 -4.27 -4.45 -17.01
C ILE A 250 -4.81 -5.87 -17.11
N ALA A 251 -6.09 -6.01 -17.42
CA ALA A 251 -6.67 -7.26 -17.85
C ALA A 251 -6.29 -7.51 -19.32
N VAL A 252 -5.92 -8.74 -19.64
CA VAL A 252 -5.43 -9.11 -20.98
C VAL A 252 -6.27 -10.20 -21.61
N ASN A 253 -6.26 -10.24 -22.95
CA ASN A 253 -6.80 -11.35 -23.72
C ASN A 253 -5.74 -12.45 -23.85
N GLY A 254 -6.12 -13.70 -23.60
CA GLY A 254 -5.23 -14.84 -23.71
C GLY A 254 -4.53 -15.23 -22.41
N ASP A 255 -3.48 -16.04 -22.53
CA ASP A 255 -2.71 -16.53 -21.38
C ASP A 255 -1.77 -15.43 -20.87
N ILE A 256 -2.11 -14.92 -19.69
CA ILE A 256 -1.40 -13.81 -19.07
C ILE A 256 0.06 -14.17 -18.70
N ASP A 257 0.32 -15.42 -18.36
CA ASP A 257 1.67 -15.87 -17.97
C ASP A 257 2.58 -15.97 -19.21
N ILE A 258 2.02 -16.33 -20.35
CA ILE A 258 2.74 -16.31 -21.66
C ILE A 258 3.05 -14.86 -22.04
N ILE A 259 2.05 -13.98 -21.99
CA ILE A 259 2.20 -12.56 -22.33
C ILE A 259 3.28 -11.89 -21.45
N ALA A 260 3.27 -12.18 -20.17
CA ALA A 260 4.29 -11.64 -19.24
C ALA A 260 5.71 -12.12 -19.61
N LYS A 261 5.85 -13.41 -20.00
CA LYS A 261 7.13 -13.97 -20.46
C LYS A 261 7.60 -13.33 -21.76
N ASP A 262 6.71 -13.09 -22.72
CA ASP A 262 7.04 -12.44 -23.98
C ASP A 262 7.52 -11.00 -23.77
N ILE A 263 6.85 -10.25 -22.92
CA ILE A 263 7.27 -8.89 -22.53
C ILE A 263 8.65 -8.94 -21.84
N TYR A 264 8.85 -9.89 -20.92
CA TYR A 264 10.15 -10.10 -20.30
C TYR A 264 11.26 -10.42 -21.31
N ALA A 265 10.99 -11.34 -22.23
CA ALA A 265 11.95 -11.72 -23.27
C ALA A 265 12.35 -10.54 -24.17
N LYS A 266 11.38 -9.67 -24.50
CA LYS A 266 11.59 -8.52 -25.37
C LYS A 266 12.32 -7.36 -24.68
N PHE A 267 11.89 -7.02 -23.46
CA PHE A 267 12.39 -5.83 -22.78
C PHE A 267 13.44 -6.14 -21.70
N ARG A 268 13.68 -7.42 -21.39
CA ARG A 268 14.61 -7.90 -20.36
C ARG A 268 14.35 -7.33 -18.96
N VAL A 269 13.09 -7.07 -18.65
CA VAL A 269 12.64 -6.52 -17.37
C VAL A 269 11.51 -7.39 -16.81
N GLY A 270 11.50 -7.63 -15.50
CA GLY A 270 10.46 -8.39 -14.81
C GLY A 270 9.14 -7.64 -14.68
N ILE A 271 8.85 -6.76 -15.63
CA ILE A 271 7.67 -5.91 -15.69
C ILE A 271 7.00 -6.16 -17.05
N PRO A 272 5.68 -6.30 -17.09
CA PRO A 272 4.76 -6.37 -15.95
C PRO A 272 4.83 -7.71 -15.21
N SER A 273 4.51 -7.68 -13.91
CA SER A 273 4.34 -8.89 -13.11
C SER A 273 2.87 -9.32 -13.09
N VAL A 274 2.60 -10.61 -12.88
CA VAL A 274 1.23 -11.14 -12.82
C VAL A 274 0.75 -11.18 -11.38
N TYR A 275 -0.42 -10.59 -11.13
CA TYR A 275 -1.05 -10.55 -9.82
C TYR A 275 -2.56 -10.70 -9.89
N HIS A 276 -3.22 -10.87 -8.74
CA HIS A 276 -4.65 -10.74 -8.61
C HIS A 276 -5.00 -9.31 -8.18
N PHE A 277 -5.98 -8.70 -8.86
CA PHE A 277 -6.51 -7.38 -8.54
C PHE A 277 -8.02 -7.42 -8.37
N ASN A 278 -8.54 -6.67 -7.37
CA ASN A 278 -9.96 -6.60 -7.11
C ASN A 278 -10.60 -5.42 -7.87
N PHE A 279 -11.30 -5.72 -8.96
CA PHE A 279 -11.98 -4.72 -9.78
C PHE A 279 -13.32 -4.22 -9.20
N ASN A 280 -13.95 -4.99 -8.30
CA ASN A 280 -15.20 -4.53 -7.69
C ASN A 280 -14.94 -3.45 -6.63
N ASP A 281 -15.83 -2.45 -6.56
CA ASP A 281 -15.84 -1.45 -5.50
C ASP A 281 -16.54 -2.02 -4.25
N SER A 282 -16.06 -3.15 -3.78
CA SER A 282 -16.58 -3.82 -2.58
C SER A 282 -15.48 -4.65 -1.91
N TYR A 283 -15.49 -4.68 -0.58
CA TYR A 283 -14.66 -5.56 0.24
C TYR A 283 -15.39 -6.87 0.57
N LEU A 284 -16.72 -6.85 0.55
CA LEU A 284 -17.55 -8.02 0.87
C LEU A 284 -17.73 -8.93 -0.34
N ASN A 285 -17.79 -8.35 -1.53
CA ASN A 285 -17.98 -9.06 -2.80
C ASN A 285 -16.86 -8.70 -3.78
N PRO A 286 -15.63 -9.16 -3.54
CA PRO A 286 -14.49 -8.82 -4.38
C PRO A 286 -14.61 -9.48 -5.77
N GLY A 287 -14.20 -8.75 -6.81
CA GLY A 287 -14.07 -9.24 -8.20
C GLY A 287 -12.60 -9.48 -8.54
N TRP A 288 -11.99 -10.52 -7.98
CA TRP A 288 -10.58 -10.85 -8.22
C TRP A 288 -10.35 -11.37 -9.63
N ARG A 289 -9.39 -10.76 -10.33
CA ARG A 289 -8.91 -11.20 -11.64
C ARG A 289 -7.38 -11.16 -11.70
N LYS A 290 -6.78 -12.08 -12.45
CA LYS A 290 -5.37 -11.99 -12.82
C LYS A 290 -5.17 -10.79 -13.76
N VAL A 291 -4.12 -10.00 -13.50
CA VAL A 291 -3.77 -8.81 -14.27
C VAL A 291 -2.26 -8.70 -14.46
N LEU A 292 -1.85 -7.99 -15.49
CA LEU A 292 -0.51 -7.45 -15.60
C LEU A 292 -0.42 -6.18 -14.74
N ALA A 293 0.51 -6.16 -13.81
CA ALA A 293 0.76 -5.04 -12.90
C ALA A 293 1.82 -4.12 -13.50
N ILE A 294 1.43 -2.98 -14.02
CA ILE A 294 2.35 -2.01 -14.65
C ILE A 294 2.68 -0.90 -13.65
N PRO A 295 3.94 -0.80 -13.20
CA PRO A 295 4.32 0.20 -12.22
C PRO A 295 4.34 1.62 -12.83
N LEU A 296 3.85 2.58 -12.03
CA LEU A 296 3.78 4.00 -12.38
C LEU A 296 4.75 4.87 -11.56
N HIS A 297 5.47 4.28 -10.59
CA HIS A 297 6.38 5.01 -9.69
C HIS A 297 7.69 5.41 -10.37
N SER A 298 8.40 6.38 -9.79
CA SER A 298 9.59 7.04 -10.36
C SER A 298 10.78 6.12 -10.64
N GLU A 299 10.84 4.94 -10.03
CA GLU A 299 11.94 3.97 -10.26
C GLU A 299 11.91 3.33 -11.67
N ILE A 300 10.83 3.49 -12.42
CA ILE A 300 10.70 2.99 -13.80
C ILE A 300 10.96 4.13 -14.77
N GLU A 301 11.73 3.89 -15.83
CA GLU A 301 11.92 4.86 -16.89
C GLU A 301 10.64 5.03 -17.71
N THR A 302 10.25 6.28 -17.99
CA THR A 302 9.04 6.58 -18.78
C THR A 302 9.13 6.03 -20.19
N SER A 303 10.31 6.05 -20.82
CA SER A 303 10.57 5.46 -22.14
C SER A 303 10.28 3.97 -22.19
N LEU A 304 10.68 3.24 -21.15
CA LEU A 304 10.41 1.81 -21.02
C LEU A 304 8.90 1.55 -20.90
N LEU A 305 8.20 2.32 -20.07
CA LEU A 305 6.75 2.23 -19.92
C LEU A 305 6.02 2.46 -21.25
N VAL A 306 6.38 3.51 -21.99
CA VAL A 306 5.82 3.80 -23.32
C VAL A 306 6.02 2.63 -24.27
N ASN A 307 7.23 2.06 -24.30
CA ASN A 307 7.55 0.93 -25.20
C ASN A 307 6.76 -0.33 -24.84
N ILE A 308 6.58 -0.64 -23.57
CA ILE A 308 5.76 -1.78 -23.12
C ILE A 308 4.29 -1.57 -23.51
N VAL A 309 3.72 -0.40 -23.25
CA VAL A 309 2.31 -0.11 -23.58
C VAL A 309 2.08 -0.15 -25.08
N ARG A 310 3.00 0.41 -25.88
CA ARG A 310 2.95 0.33 -27.35
C ARG A 310 2.99 -1.11 -27.83
N TYR A 311 3.91 -1.92 -27.32
CA TYR A 311 4.00 -3.34 -27.66
C TYR A 311 2.70 -4.09 -27.38
N MET A 312 2.10 -3.83 -26.22
CA MET A 312 0.82 -4.45 -25.84
C MET A 312 -0.31 -4.01 -26.77
N HIS A 313 -0.31 -2.75 -27.20
CA HIS A 313 -1.27 -2.22 -28.16
C HIS A 313 -1.11 -2.88 -29.54
N ASP A 314 0.12 -2.90 -30.08
CA ASP A 314 0.44 -3.44 -31.41
C ASP A 314 0.10 -4.94 -31.52
N ASN A 315 0.12 -5.67 -30.41
CA ASN A 315 -0.20 -7.10 -30.36
C ASN A 315 -1.64 -7.39 -29.86
N SER A 316 -2.50 -6.37 -29.76
CA SER A 316 -3.91 -6.51 -29.34
C SER A 316 -4.10 -7.26 -28.02
N ILE A 317 -3.19 -7.02 -27.06
CA ILE A 317 -3.15 -7.74 -25.79
C ILE A 317 -4.28 -7.31 -24.84
N PHE A 318 -4.81 -6.11 -25.01
CA PHE A 318 -5.84 -5.55 -24.13
C PHE A 318 -7.22 -6.19 -24.31
N VAL A 319 -7.95 -6.38 -23.22
CA VAL A 319 -9.37 -6.75 -23.25
C VAL A 319 -10.20 -5.52 -23.63
N ASN A 320 -10.89 -5.57 -24.77
CA ASN A 320 -11.71 -4.46 -25.24
C ASN A 320 -12.99 -4.22 -24.42
N ASN A 321 -13.37 -5.12 -23.50
CA ASN A 321 -14.56 -4.96 -22.66
C ASN A 321 -14.37 -5.63 -21.30
N CYS A 322 -14.25 -4.86 -20.22
CA CYS A 322 -14.45 -5.32 -18.84
C CYS A 322 -15.95 -5.35 -18.44
N THR A 323 -16.83 -5.63 -19.40
CA THR A 323 -18.26 -5.87 -19.12
C THR A 323 -18.48 -7.37 -19.04
N ARG A 324 -18.35 -7.95 -17.84
CA ARG A 324 -19.20 -9.01 -17.30
C ARG A 324 -18.86 -9.29 -15.86
#